data_a8f04ebf5da50bc0d54b3379b538c90c
#
_entry.id   a8f04ebf5da50bc0d54b3379b538c90c
#
_cell.length_a   1.000
_cell.length_b   1.000
_cell.length_c   1.000
_cell.angle_alpha   90.00
_cell.angle_beta   90.00
_cell.angle_gamma   90.00
#
_symmetry.space_group_name_H-M   'P 1'
#
loop_
_entity.id
_entity.type
_entity.pdbx_description
1 polymer ?
#
loop_
_entity_poly.entity_id
_entity_poly.type
_entity_poly.pdbx_seq_one_letter_code
_entity_poly.pdbx_strand_id
1 'polypeptide(L)'
;MARRNRRAKLPLDPVETQIESLSHDGRGVARIEGKTVFIDGGLGGERVRFRYSKKHSKYDEGRVVEVLSSSPDRVEAKCQHYGVCGGCSLMHMAPVAQLVLKQKTLMEQMSHFGHIEPEEWIEPMTGPLWGYRRKARLGVKHVPKKNRVLVGFREKGTPYLALLDKCEVLDPRIGTRLAELGSMIETLAAYNRIAQIEVAMDDKNTALVFRNLDPLSDSDQKILITYGQKNDLWIYLQSGGPDTITPIWPKSPQLSYAPEVGLTLMFEPSDFTQVNATINQNMIQLTMELLEVCTEDRVLDLFCGLGNFSLPLARRVSEVVGVEGDAALVKHAQNNAKLNDLNNATFEQADLTKTALKDYSWANDGFNKILLDPPRSGAFEVLSQLADLGAERIVYVSCNPATLARDAGELVHKYGYTLVSAGIMDMFPHTSHVESIALFIKV
;
A
#
# COMPACT_ATOMS: atom_id res chain seq x y z
N MET A 1 -41.41 -13.63 8.65
CA MET A 1 -41.62 -12.64 7.56
C MET A 1 -40.52 -11.59 7.62
N ALA A 2 -39.50 -11.67 6.76
CA ALA A 2 -38.41 -10.70 6.72
C ALA A 2 -38.92 -9.39 6.11
N ARG A 3 -38.86 -8.27 6.85
CA ARG A 3 -39.14 -6.93 6.34
C ARG A 3 -38.17 -6.63 5.22
N ARG A 4 -38.63 -6.63 3.96
CA ARG A 4 -37.94 -6.03 2.82
C ARG A 4 -37.72 -4.54 3.16
N ASN A 5 -36.48 -4.16 3.51
CA ASN A 5 -36.07 -2.77 3.59
C ASN A 5 -36.33 -2.11 2.23
N ARG A 6 -37.38 -1.27 2.14
CA ARG A 6 -37.59 -0.38 0.99
C ARG A 6 -36.39 0.56 0.94
N ARG A 7 -35.48 0.35 -0.03
CA ARG A 7 -34.44 1.34 -0.34
C ARG A 7 -35.13 2.68 -0.57
N ALA A 8 -34.79 3.70 0.22
CA ALA A 8 -35.30 5.04 0.02
C ALA A 8 -34.96 5.47 -1.42
N LYS A 9 -35.97 6.02 -2.15
CA LYS A 9 -35.72 6.55 -3.49
C LYS A 9 -34.72 7.70 -3.39
N LEU A 10 -33.65 7.62 -4.20
CA LEU A 10 -32.69 8.71 -4.33
C LEU A 10 -33.32 9.87 -5.10
N PRO A 11 -33.07 11.14 -4.70
CA PRO A 11 -33.42 12.29 -5.52
C PRO A 11 -32.79 12.16 -6.91
N LEU A 12 -33.57 12.43 -7.96
CA LEU A 12 -33.10 12.36 -9.35
C LEU A 12 -32.34 13.61 -9.76
N ASP A 13 -32.78 14.77 -9.24
CA ASP A 13 -32.18 16.05 -9.56
C ASP A 13 -30.91 16.31 -8.76
N PRO A 14 -29.91 16.96 -9.35
CA PRO A 14 -28.71 17.40 -8.63
C PRO A 14 -29.09 18.44 -7.55
N VAL A 15 -28.41 18.34 -6.42
CA VAL A 15 -28.55 19.27 -5.28
C VAL A 15 -27.31 20.15 -5.22
N GLU A 16 -27.52 21.46 -5.04
CA GLU A 16 -26.44 22.42 -4.84
C GLU A 16 -26.07 22.50 -3.35
N THR A 17 -24.76 22.53 -3.07
CA THR A 17 -24.23 22.69 -1.71
C THR A 17 -22.82 23.27 -1.72
N GLN A 18 -22.37 23.74 -0.54
CA GLN A 18 -20.99 24.06 -0.28
C GLN A 18 -20.31 22.91 0.45
N ILE A 19 -19.10 22.58 0.05
CA ILE A 19 -18.25 21.62 0.74
C ILE A 19 -17.58 22.33 1.91
N GLU A 20 -17.87 21.88 3.14
CA GLU A 20 -17.35 22.50 4.37
C GLU A 20 -15.92 22.06 4.67
N SER A 21 -15.61 20.79 4.44
CA SER A 21 -14.32 20.18 4.75
C SER A 21 -14.07 18.92 3.93
N LEU A 22 -12.98 18.23 4.19
CA LEU A 22 -12.68 16.90 3.63
C LEU A 22 -12.67 15.85 4.73
N SER A 23 -13.18 14.67 4.40
CA SER A 23 -13.02 13.47 5.22
C SER A 23 -11.63 12.86 5.04
N HIS A 24 -11.21 12.01 5.96
CA HIS A 24 -9.92 11.30 5.90
C HIS A 24 -9.72 10.47 4.62
N ASP A 25 -10.79 10.05 3.95
CA ASP A 25 -10.75 9.34 2.68
C ASP A 25 -10.82 10.26 1.45
N GLY A 26 -10.75 11.60 1.67
CA GLY A 26 -10.67 12.62 0.63
C GLY A 26 -11.99 12.97 -0.04
N ARG A 27 -13.14 12.60 0.55
CA ARG A 27 -14.45 13.05 0.09
C ARG A 27 -14.82 14.40 0.69
N GLY A 28 -15.45 15.25 -0.09
CA GLY A 28 -16.06 16.47 0.43
C GLY A 28 -17.13 16.17 1.47
N VAL A 29 -17.19 16.97 2.52
CA VAL A 29 -18.19 16.88 3.58
C VAL A 29 -19.10 18.11 3.49
N ALA A 30 -20.39 17.87 3.42
CA ALA A 30 -21.43 18.92 3.45
C ALA A 30 -22.55 18.52 4.42
N ARG A 31 -23.37 19.49 4.83
CA ARG A 31 -24.57 19.25 5.63
C ARG A 31 -25.81 19.68 4.87
N ILE A 32 -26.74 18.75 4.67
CA ILE A 32 -28.02 19.02 4.01
C ILE A 32 -29.11 18.68 5.02
N GLU A 33 -29.93 19.67 5.38
CA GLU A 33 -31.01 19.53 6.37
C GLU A 33 -30.53 18.88 7.70
N GLY A 34 -29.31 19.26 8.14
CA GLY A 34 -28.69 18.76 9.37
C GLY A 34 -28.03 17.38 9.24
N LYS A 35 -28.12 16.71 8.10
CA LYS A 35 -27.51 15.40 7.85
C LYS A 35 -26.19 15.53 7.08
N THR A 36 -25.16 14.80 7.54
CA THR A 36 -23.87 14.76 6.86
C THR A 36 -23.97 14.04 5.52
N VAL A 37 -23.37 14.61 4.47
CA VAL A 37 -23.28 14.02 3.14
C VAL A 37 -21.79 13.97 2.74
N PHE A 38 -21.28 12.78 2.43
CA PHE A 38 -19.96 12.59 1.86
C PHE A 38 -20.04 12.66 0.34
N ILE A 39 -19.37 13.65 -0.26
CA ILE A 39 -19.49 13.95 -1.68
C ILE A 39 -18.17 13.66 -2.39
N ASP A 40 -18.17 12.60 -3.19
CA ASP A 40 -17.02 12.21 -3.99
C ASP A 40 -16.69 13.25 -5.06
N GLY A 41 -15.41 13.64 -5.15
CA GLY A 41 -14.90 14.60 -6.12
C GLY A 41 -15.06 16.07 -5.74
N GLY A 42 -15.57 16.39 -4.54
CA GLY A 42 -15.64 17.77 -4.02
C GLY A 42 -14.43 18.10 -3.14
N LEU A 43 -13.94 19.33 -3.24
CA LEU A 43 -12.87 19.87 -2.39
C LEU A 43 -13.42 20.90 -1.40
N GLY A 44 -12.74 21.08 -0.28
CA GLY A 44 -13.10 22.04 0.76
C GLY A 44 -13.23 23.46 0.20
N GLY A 45 -14.28 24.17 0.59
CA GLY A 45 -14.59 25.54 0.13
C GLY A 45 -15.30 25.62 -1.22
N GLU A 46 -15.46 24.52 -1.95
CA GLU A 46 -16.15 24.53 -3.25
C GLU A 46 -17.66 24.62 -3.11
N ARG A 47 -18.29 25.33 -4.05
CA ARG A 47 -19.73 25.23 -4.31
C ARG A 47 -19.95 24.28 -5.48
N VAL A 48 -20.75 23.22 -5.25
CA VAL A 48 -20.91 22.12 -6.21
C VAL A 48 -22.37 21.76 -6.39
N ARG A 49 -22.71 21.19 -7.55
CA ARG A 49 -23.90 20.36 -7.72
C ARG A 49 -23.49 18.89 -7.65
N PHE A 50 -24.20 18.13 -6.84
CA PHE A 50 -23.94 16.71 -6.67
C PHE A 50 -25.23 15.89 -6.82
N ARG A 51 -25.06 14.59 -7.15
CA ARG A 51 -26.15 13.61 -7.10
C ARG A 51 -25.90 12.64 -5.96
N TYR A 52 -26.97 12.31 -5.24
CA TYR A 52 -26.93 11.25 -4.23
C TYR A 52 -26.61 9.91 -4.90
N SER A 53 -25.68 9.14 -4.31
CA SER A 53 -25.32 7.79 -4.73
C SER A 53 -25.90 6.73 -3.78
N LYS A 54 -25.94 7.02 -2.47
CA LYS A 54 -26.54 6.16 -1.44
C LYS A 54 -27.15 7.00 -0.31
N LYS A 55 -28.20 6.44 0.34
CA LYS A 55 -28.76 6.96 1.58
C LYS A 55 -28.56 5.95 2.71
N HIS A 56 -28.04 6.43 3.84
CA HIS A 56 -27.86 5.68 5.08
C HIS A 56 -28.68 6.35 6.20
N SER A 57 -28.80 5.70 7.36
CA SER A 57 -29.53 6.27 8.50
C SER A 57 -28.84 7.50 9.09
N LYS A 58 -27.51 7.49 9.22
CA LYS A 58 -26.74 8.54 9.90
C LYS A 58 -26.09 9.54 8.94
N TYR A 59 -25.80 9.16 7.69
CA TYR A 59 -25.16 10.00 6.68
C TYR A 59 -25.66 9.61 5.29
N ASP A 60 -25.34 10.40 4.28
CA ASP A 60 -25.59 10.06 2.88
C ASP A 60 -24.30 10.15 2.07
N GLU A 61 -24.32 9.58 0.86
CA GLU A 61 -23.21 9.63 -0.09
C GLU A 61 -23.68 10.26 -1.39
N GLY A 62 -22.81 11.03 -2.00
CA GLY A 62 -23.06 11.67 -3.27
C GLY A 62 -21.81 11.76 -4.14
N ARG A 63 -21.99 12.27 -5.36
CA ARG A 63 -20.91 12.52 -6.30
C ARG A 63 -21.12 13.86 -6.98
N VAL A 64 -20.06 14.65 -7.09
CA VAL A 64 -20.08 15.91 -7.85
C VAL A 64 -20.44 15.64 -9.31
N VAL A 65 -21.36 16.44 -9.85
CA VAL A 65 -21.71 16.48 -11.27
C VAL A 65 -21.26 17.78 -11.93
N GLU A 66 -21.14 18.84 -11.13
CA GLU A 66 -20.69 20.16 -11.60
C GLU A 66 -20.02 20.93 -10.45
N VAL A 67 -18.92 21.59 -10.73
CA VAL A 67 -18.25 22.52 -9.81
C VAL A 67 -18.66 23.93 -10.21
N LEU A 68 -19.36 24.64 -9.32
CA LEU A 68 -19.87 26.00 -9.57
C LEU A 68 -18.84 27.08 -9.16
N SER A 69 -18.06 26.78 -8.10
CA SER A 69 -16.94 27.63 -7.65
C SER A 69 -15.82 26.72 -7.18
N SER A 70 -14.69 26.79 -7.85
CA SER A 70 -13.53 25.91 -7.61
C SER A 70 -12.71 26.35 -6.41
N SER A 71 -12.17 25.37 -5.67
CA SER A 71 -11.08 25.58 -4.72
C SER A 71 -9.78 25.97 -5.46
N PRO A 72 -8.89 26.77 -4.86
CA PRO A 72 -7.55 27.01 -5.40
C PRO A 72 -6.71 25.72 -5.49
N ASP A 73 -7.05 24.72 -4.69
CA ASP A 73 -6.37 23.40 -4.67
C ASP A 73 -6.86 22.47 -5.79
N ARG A 74 -7.88 22.85 -6.57
CA ARG A 74 -8.37 22.03 -7.66
C ARG A 74 -7.46 22.09 -8.87
N VAL A 75 -7.12 20.91 -9.38
CA VAL A 75 -6.36 20.74 -10.63
C VAL A 75 -7.12 19.81 -11.59
N GLU A 76 -6.79 19.91 -12.87
CA GLU A 76 -7.25 18.93 -13.85
C GLU A 76 -6.52 17.58 -13.65
N ALA A 77 -7.28 16.50 -13.58
CA ALA A 77 -6.73 15.17 -13.41
C ALA A 77 -6.03 14.72 -14.69
N LYS A 78 -4.73 14.41 -14.61
CA LYS A 78 -3.93 13.92 -15.75
C LYS A 78 -4.48 12.64 -16.37
N CYS A 79 -5.06 11.75 -15.56
CA CYS A 79 -5.60 10.48 -16.03
C CYS A 79 -7.01 10.66 -16.57
N GLN A 80 -7.21 10.38 -17.85
CA GLN A 80 -8.54 10.45 -18.49
C GLN A 80 -9.58 9.49 -17.88
N HIS A 81 -9.15 8.47 -17.15
CA HIS A 81 -10.01 7.49 -16.47
C HIS A 81 -10.32 7.88 -15.02
N TYR A 82 -9.81 9.02 -14.55
CA TYR A 82 -10.11 9.51 -13.21
C TYR A 82 -11.61 9.69 -13.02
N GLY A 83 -12.10 9.35 -11.85
CA GLY A 83 -13.53 9.42 -11.55
C GLY A 83 -14.33 8.18 -12.00
N VAL A 84 -13.83 7.37 -12.94
CA VAL A 84 -14.39 6.06 -13.31
C VAL A 84 -13.59 4.94 -12.66
N CYS A 85 -12.28 4.93 -12.84
CA CYS A 85 -11.37 4.00 -12.20
C CYS A 85 -11.30 4.24 -10.69
N GLY A 86 -11.37 3.17 -9.89
CA GLY A 86 -11.29 3.22 -8.42
C GLY A 86 -9.86 3.27 -7.86
N GLY A 87 -8.83 3.32 -8.70
CA GLY A 87 -7.42 3.27 -8.26
C GLY A 87 -6.91 4.56 -7.61
N CYS A 88 -7.50 5.72 -7.95
CA CYS A 88 -7.09 7.02 -7.44
C CYS A 88 -8.30 7.80 -6.92
N SER A 89 -8.13 8.48 -5.77
CA SER A 89 -9.20 9.26 -5.12
C SER A 89 -8.95 10.77 -5.10
N LEU A 90 -7.69 11.22 -5.21
CA LEU A 90 -7.29 12.62 -4.99
C LEU A 90 -6.66 13.29 -6.22
N MET A 91 -6.70 12.71 -7.41
CA MET A 91 -5.99 13.25 -8.58
C MET A 91 -6.50 14.62 -9.05
N HIS A 92 -7.69 15.04 -8.60
CA HIS A 92 -8.28 16.35 -8.85
C HIS A 92 -7.80 17.43 -7.86
N MET A 93 -6.96 17.05 -6.90
CA MET A 93 -6.37 17.91 -5.88
C MET A 93 -4.89 18.12 -6.18
N ALA A 94 -4.40 19.34 -6.01
CA ALA A 94 -2.98 19.68 -6.15
C ALA A 94 -2.10 18.81 -5.23
N PRO A 95 -0.92 18.35 -5.68
CA PRO A 95 -0.08 17.45 -4.88
C PRO A 95 0.26 17.99 -3.48
N VAL A 96 0.53 19.29 -3.35
CA VAL A 96 0.77 19.91 -2.05
C VAL A 96 -0.45 19.81 -1.13
N ALA A 97 -1.65 20.06 -1.66
CA ALA A 97 -2.88 19.93 -0.89
C ALA A 97 -3.19 18.47 -0.49
N GLN A 98 -2.78 17.48 -1.31
CA GLN A 98 -2.85 16.06 -0.93
C GLN A 98 -1.98 15.76 0.30
N LEU A 99 -0.76 16.32 0.36
CA LEU A 99 0.14 16.15 1.52
C LEU A 99 -0.45 16.81 2.77
N VAL A 100 -0.97 18.03 2.65
CA VAL A 100 -1.65 18.73 3.75
C VAL A 100 -2.83 17.90 4.29
N LEU A 101 -3.66 17.33 3.40
CA LEU A 101 -4.77 16.45 3.80
C LEU A 101 -4.26 15.21 4.55
N LYS A 102 -3.21 14.55 4.05
CA LYS A 102 -2.64 13.34 4.65
C LYS A 102 -2.01 13.63 6.02
N GLN A 103 -1.23 14.71 6.11
CA GLN A 103 -0.62 15.15 7.37
C GLN A 103 -1.70 15.49 8.40
N LYS A 104 -2.71 16.27 8.00
CA LYS A 104 -3.85 16.58 8.85
C LYS A 104 -4.58 15.32 9.32
N THR A 105 -4.75 14.33 8.43
CA THR A 105 -5.38 13.05 8.80
C THR A 105 -4.58 12.35 9.90
N LEU A 106 -3.25 12.29 9.80
CA LEU A 106 -2.40 11.71 10.84
C LEU A 106 -2.55 12.46 12.17
N MET A 107 -2.47 13.79 12.14
CA MET A 107 -2.61 14.66 13.32
C MET A 107 -3.96 14.43 14.03
N GLU A 108 -5.06 14.45 13.27
CA GLU A 108 -6.41 14.22 13.82
C GLU A 108 -6.56 12.82 14.42
N GLN A 109 -5.96 11.79 13.80
CA GLN A 109 -6.01 10.42 14.33
C GLN A 109 -5.20 10.32 15.63
N MET A 110 -3.99 10.90 15.70
CA MET A 110 -3.16 10.92 16.90
C MET A 110 -3.86 11.62 18.08
N SER A 111 -4.46 12.78 17.80
CA SER A 111 -5.22 13.52 18.82
C SER A 111 -6.48 12.74 19.28
N HIS A 112 -7.25 12.16 18.33
CA HIS A 112 -8.55 11.55 18.65
C HIS A 112 -8.45 10.16 19.27
N PHE A 113 -7.55 9.30 18.76
CA PHE A 113 -7.44 7.91 19.21
C PHE A 113 -6.28 7.68 20.16
N GLY A 114 -5.17 8.36 19.95
CA GLY A 114 -3.99 8.24 20.80
C GLY A 114 -4.02 9.17 22.00
N HIS A 115 -4.75 10.27 21.92
CA HIS A 115 -4.72 11.38 22.88
C HIS A 115 -3.29 11.86 23.13
N ILE A 116 -2.52 11.93 22.06
CA ILE A 116 -1.09 12.30 22.04
C ILE A 116 -0.80 13.25 20.88
N GLU A 117 0.33 13.94 21.02
CA GLU A 117 0.91 14.77 19.98
C GLU A 117 2.45 14.59 20.04
N PRO A 118 3.16 14.46 18.91
CA PRO A 118 4.61 14.40 18.91
C PRO A 118 5.22 15.74 19.31
N GLU A 119 6.45 15.72 19.85
CA GLU A 119 7.20 16.93 20.12
C GLU A 119 7.55 17.68 18.82
N GLU A 120 7.77 16.93 17.73
CA GLU A 120 8.07 17.49 16.42
C GLU A 120 7.34 16.75 15.30
N TRP A 121 6.79 17.49 14.33
CA TRP A 121 6.25 16.93 13.10
C TRP A 121 7.32 16.88 12.03
N ILE A 122 7.63 15.66 11.55
CA ILE A 122 8.54 15.43 10.42
C ILE A 122 7.90 15.98 9.15
N GLU A 123 8.68 16.69 8.33
CA GLU A 123 8.25 17.17 7.02
C GLU A 123 7.78 15.99 6.13
N PRO A 124 6.67 16.15 5.39
CA PRO A 124 6.15 15.10 4.52
C PRO A 124 7.19 14.57 3.52
N MET A 125 7.49 13.28 3.58
CA MET A 125 8.38 12.64 2.61
C MET A 125 7.68 12.51 1.27
N THR A 126 8.30 13.03 0.21
CA THR A 126 7.75 13.06 -1.14
C THR A 126 8.61 12.29 -2.13
N GLY A 127 8.01 11.90 -3.25
CA GLY A 127 8.67 11.18 -4.34
C GLY A 127 7.99 11.39 -5.69
N PRO A 128 8.24 10.51 -6.67
CA PRO A 128 7.60 10.59 -7.98
C PRO A 128 6.07 10.52 -7.87
N LEU A 129 5.38 11.46 -8.52
CA LEU A 129 3.92 11.49 -8.55
C LEU A 129 3.33 10.48 -9.55
N TRP A 130 4.10 10.12 -10.57
CA TRP A 130 3.67 9.32 -11.72
C TRP A 130 4.63 8.18 -11.99
N GLY A 131 4.11 7.08 -12.55
CA GLY A 131 4.94 5.95 -12.95
C GLY A 131 5.67 5.24 -11.79
N TYR A 132 5.29 5.52 -10.56
CA TYR A 132 6.01 5.02 -9.38
C TYR A 132 5.64 3.59 -9.01
N ARG A 133 4.43 3.13 -9.38
CA ARG A 133 3.87 1.90 -8.85
C ARG A 133 4.39 0.68 -9.59
N ARG A 134 5.21 -0.10 -8.89
CA ARG A 134 5.90 -1.29 -9.41
C ARG A 134 5.17 -2.61 -9.12
N LYS A 135 4.16 -2.61 -8.27
CA LYS A 135 3.37 -3.79 -7.95
C LYS A 135 1.88 -3.50 -8.04
N ALA A 136 1.16 -4.37 -8.76
CA ALA A 136 -0.28 -4.22 -8.95
C ALA A 136 -0.96 -5.56 -9.25
N ARG A 137 -2.24 -5.62 -8.91
CA ARG A 137 -3.12 -6.72 -9.27
C ARG A 137 -4.18 -6.20 -10.23
N LEU A 138 -4.07 -6.58 -11.49
CA LEU A 138 -4.96 -6.18 -12.57
C LEU A 138 -6.03 -7.26 -12.75
N GLY A 139 -7.30 -6.87 -12.67
CA GLY A 139 -8.39 -7.76 -13.04
C GLY A 139 -8.40 -7.98 -14.56
N VAL A 140 -8.81 -9.18 -14.98
CA VAL A 140 -9.01 -9.51 -16.39
C VAL A 140 -10.45 -10.03 -16.57
N LYS A 141 -11.17 -9.50 -17.56
CA LYS A 141 -12.55 -9.91 -17.81
C LYS A 141 -12.94 -9.76 -19.26
N HIS A 142 -13.36 -10.85 -19.90
CA HIS A 142 -14.08 -10.75 -21.16
C HIS A 142 -15.49 -10.19 -20.92
N VAL A 143 -15.83 -9.13 -21.66
CA VAL A 143 -17.15 -8.49 -21.60
C VAL A 143 -17.89 -8.73 -22.91
N PRO A 144 -18.82 -9.69 -22.98
CA PRO A 144 -19.48 -10.07 -24.23
C PRO A 144 -20.17 -8.91 -24.94
N LYS A 145 -20.83 -8.01 -24.19
CA LYS A 145 -21.52 -6.84 -24.77
C LYS A 145 -20.57 -5.86 -25.48
N LYS A 146 -19.30 -5.84 -25.11
CA LYS A 146 -18.27 -4.98 -25.73
C LYS A 146 -17.39 -5.78 -26.70
N ASN A 147 -17.57 -7.12 -26.75
CA ASN A 147 -16.72 -8.06 -27.45
C ASN A 147 -15.22 -7.82 -27.22
N ARG A 148 -14.83 -7.58 -25.96
CA ARG A 148 -13.46 -7.22 -25.55
C ARG A 148 -13.07 -7.85 -24.23
N VAL A 149 -11.76 -8.11 -24.08
CA VAL A 149 -11.14 -8.40 -22.79
C VAL A 149 -10.66 -7.09 -22.17
N LEU A 150 -11.17 -6.78 -20.99
CA LEU A 150 -10.72 -5.65 -20.18
C LEU A 150 -9.61 -6.10 -19.23
N VAL A 151 -8.54 -5.30 -19.15
CA VAL A 151 -7.44 -5.47 -18.20
C VAL A 151 -7.28 -4.19 -17.39
N GLY A 152 -7.21 -4.28 -16.07
CA GLY A 152 -6.97 -3.12 -15.23
C GLY A 152 -7.69 -3.17 -13.88
N PHE A 153 -8.10 -2.01 -13.40
CA PHE A 153 -8.69 -1.83 -12.09
C PHE A 153 -10.22 -1.79 -12.16
N ARG A 154 -10.85 -2.00 -11.00
CA ARG A 154 -12.31 -1.89 -10.90
C ARG A 154 -12.76 -0.45 -11.02
N GLU A 155 -13.98 -0.25 -11.50
CA GLU A 155 -14.68 1.02 -11.41
C GLU A 155 -14.93 1.39 -9.94
N LYS A 156 -14.97 2.67 -9.66
CA LYS A 156 -15.23 3.19 -8.33
C LYS A 156 -16.62 2.79 -7.85
N GLY A 157 -16.68 2.11 -6.71
CA GLY A 157 -17.93 1.71 -6.07
C GLY A 157 -18.70 0.58 -6.76
N THR A 158 -18.13 -0.10 -7.77
CA THR A 158 -18.76 -1.24 -8.45
C THR A 158 -17.82 -2.45 -8.51
N PRO A 159 -18.34 -3.67 -8.75
CA PRO A 159 -17.51 -4.85 -8.96
C PRO A 159 -16.96 -4.96 -10.40
N TYR A 160 -17.35 -4.07 -11.31
CA TYR A 160 -16.98 -4.13 -12.72
C TYR A 160 -15.57 -3.59 -12.94
N LEU A 161 -14.92 -4.04 -14.03
CA LEU A 161 -13.65 -3.48 -14.47
C LEU A 161 -13.91 -2.22 -15.30
N ALA A 162 -13.12 -1.17 -15.00
CA ALA A 162 -13.09 0.02 -15.82
C ALA A 162 -12.46 -0.27 -17.19
N LEU A 163 -12.98 0.36 -18.23
CA LEU A 163 -12.34 0.34 -19.54
C LEU A 163 -11.14 1.28 -19.48
N LEU A 164 -9.95 0.72 -19.39
CA LEU A 164 -8.71 1.47 -19.27
C LEU A 164 -7.82 1.23 -20.49
N ASP A 165 -7.32 2.30 -21.07
CA ASP A 165 -6.31 2.22 -22.13
C ASP A 165 -4.91 2.22 -21.51
N LYS A 166 -4.71 3.04 -20.47
CA LYS A 166 -3.45 3.20 -19.75
C LYS A 166 -3.68 3.56 -18.28
N CYS A 167 -2.61 3.51 -17.48
CA CYS A 167 -2.57 3.98 -16.10
C CYS A 167 -1.33 4.85 -15.88
N GLU A 168 -1.50 6.12 -15.51
CA GLU A 168 -0.41 7.08 -15.30
C GLU A 168 0.38 6.81 -14.01
N VAL A 169 -0.19 6.04 -13.07
CA VAL A 169 0.41 5.74 -11.76
C VAL A 169 1.29 4.49 -11.80
N LEU A 170 0.91 3.48 -12.62
CA LEU A 170 1.75 2.31 -12.85
C LEU A 170 3.05 2.71 -13.57
N ASP A 171 4.13 1.99 -13.28
CA ASP A 171 5.37 2.09 -14.04
C ASP A 171 5.07 2.01 -15.55
N PRO A 172 5.63 2.90 -16.39
CA PRO A 172 5.31 2.98 -17.81
C PRO A 172 5.52 1.69 -18.59
N ARG A 173 6.43 0.80 -18.14
CA ARG A 173 6.66 -0.52 -18.74
C ARG A 173 5.39 -1.36 -18.87
N ILE A 174 4.41 -1.14 -17.96
CA ILE A 174 3.12 -1.81 -17.99
C ILE A 174 1.94 -0.82 -18.03
N GLY A 175 2.09 0.36 -17.44
CA GLY A 175 1.02 1.35 -17.34
C GLY A 175 0.48 1.82 -18.70
N THR A 176 1.31 1.83 -19.73
CA THR A 176 0.94 2.21 -21.10
C THR A 176 0.34 1.07 -21.93
N ARG A 177 0.29 -0.17 -21.39
CA ARG A 177 -0.02 -1.38 -22.16
C ARG A 177 -1.33 -2.07 -21.80
N LEU A 178 -2.20 -1.45 -21.00
CA LEU A 178 -3.40 -2.13 -20.49
C LEU A 178 -4.33 -2.58 -21.63
N ALA A 179 -4.56 -1.73 -22.63
CA ALA A 179 -5.36 -2.08 -23.80
C ALA A 179 -4.67 -3.16 -24.65
N GLU A 180 -3.35 -3.07 -24.85
CA GLU A 180 -2.56 -4.05 -25.60
C GLU A 180 -2.62 -5.44 -24.93
N LEU A 181 -2.50 -5.51 -23.59
CA LEU A 181 -2.67 -6.75 -22.85
C LEU A 181 -4.05 -7.37 -23.05
N GLY A 182 -5.12 -6.56 -23.05
CA GLY A 182 -6.45 -7.02 -23.36
C GLY A 182 -6.54 -7.66 -24.75
N SER A 183 -6.04 -6.95 -25.75
CA SER A 183 -6.02 -7.44 -27.15
C SER A 183 -5.18 -8.68 -27.32
N MET A 184 -4.04 -8.80 -26.64
CA MET A 184 -3.23 -10.02 -26.65
C MET A 184 -4.00 -11.21 -26.05
N ILE A 185 -4.66 -11.00 -24.90
CA ILE A 185 -5.45 -12.07 -24.26
C ILE A 185 -6.60 -12.52 -25.16
N GLU A 186 -7.22 -11.63 -25.93
CA GLU A 186 -8.27 -11.99 -26.91
C GLU A 186 -7.83 -13.01 -27.96
N THR A 187 -6.52 -13.10 -28.23
CA THR A 187 -5.97 -14.08 -29.19
C THR A 187 -5.78 -15.48 -28.61
N LEU A 188 -5.91 -15.65 -27.29
CA LEU A 188 -5.81 -16.94 -26.61
C LEU A 188 -7.10 -17.76 -26.81
N ALA A 189 -6.99 -19.06 -26.97
CA ALA A 189 -8.15 -19.95 -26.90
C ALA A 189 -8.82 -19.86 -25.50
N ALA A 190 -8.02 -19.68 -24.45
CA ALA A 190 -8.43 -19.50 -23.06
C ALA A 190 -8.72 -18.06 -22.66
N TYR A 191 -9.05 -17.14 -23.59
CA TYR A 191 -9.22 -15.69 -23.36
C TYR A 191 -10.17 -15.31 -22.20
N ASN A 192 -11.19 -16.14 -21.95
CA ASN A 192 -12.17 -15.92 -20.87
C ASN A 192 -11.84 -16.71 -19.60
N ARG A 193 -10.71 -17.39 -19.55
CA ARG A 193 -10.21 -18.20 -18.43
C ARG A 193 -9.02 -17.58 -17.71
N ILE A 194 -8.56 -16.41 -18.14
CA ILE A 194 -7.60 -15.58 -17.39
C ILE A 194 -8.41 -14.66 -16.46
N ALA A 195 -8.20 -14.78 -15.15
CA ALA A 195 -8.97 -14.03 -14.16
C ALA A 195 -8.27 -12.76 -13.70
N GLN A 196 -6.93 -12.75 -13.74
CA GLN A 196 -6.10 -11.70 -13.15
C GLN A 196 -4.69 -11.73 -13.73
N ILE A 197 -4.03 -10.59 -13.73
CA ILE A 197 -2.58 -10.48 -13.94
C ILE A 197 -2.00 -9.79 -12.71
N GLU A 198 -1.06 -10.45 -12.03
CA GLU A 198 -0.24 -9.80 -11.01
C GLU A 198 1.02 -9.25 -11.65
N VAL A 199 1.31 -7.98 -11.37
CA VAL A 199 2.49 -7.27 -11.86
C VAL A 199 3.48 -7.18 -10.73
N ALA A 200 4.71 -7.61 -10.94
CA ALA A 200 5.82 -7.43 -10.02
C ALA A 200 7.04 -6.94 -10.81
N MET A 201 7.67 -5.87 -10.32
CA MET A 201 8.75 -5.21 -11.04
C MET A 201 9.93 -4.98 -10.13
N ASP A 202 11.10 -5.24 -10.65
CA ASP A 202 12.35 -4.75 -10.13
C ASP A 202 12.85 -3.51 -10.90
N ASP A 203 14.10 -3.10 -10.67
CA ASP A 203 14.67 -1.91 -11.33
C ASP A 203 14.79 -2.08 -12.86
N LYS A 204 14.89 -3.30 -13.36
CA LYS A 204 15.14 -3.62 -14.77
C LYS A 204 14.01 -4.44 -15.40
N ASN A 205 13.46 -5.39 -14.66
CA ASN A 205 12.59 -6.43 -15.19
C ASN A 205 11.13 -6.22 -14.76
N THR A 206 10.22 -6.78 -15.56
CA THR A 206 8.78 -6.76 -15.28
C THR A 206 8.23 -8.17 -15.41
N ALA A 207 7.73 -8.71 -14.31
CA ALA A 207 7.06 -10.00 -14.27
C ALA A 207 5.54 -9.84 -14.32
N LEU A 208 4.90 -10.62 -15.17
CA LEU A 208 3.45 -10.74 -15.27
C LEU A 208 3.03 -12.17 -14.91
N VAL A 209 2.28 -12.31 -13.82
CA VAL A 209 1.72 -13.60 -13.39
C VAL A 209 0.28 -13.68 -13.87
N PHE A 210 0.02 -14.54 -14.85
CA PHE A 210 -1.31 -14.77 -15.38
C PHE A 210 -2.03 -15.84 -14.55
N ARG A 211 -3.08 -15.44 -13.85
CA ARG A 211 -3.92 -16.38 -13.11
C ARG A 211 -4.88 -17.05 -14.08
N ASN A 212 -4.56 -18.27 -14.45
CA ASN A 212 -5.36 -19.12 -15.34
C ASN A 212 -6.27 -20.05 -14.51
N LEU A 213 -7.57 -20.06 -14.86
CA LEU A 213 -8.57 -20.88 -14.17
C LEU A 213 -8.56 -22.33 -14.65
N ASP A 214 -8.05 -22.58 -15.84
CA ASP A 214 -7.84 -23.90 -16.45
C ASP A 214 -6.41 -23.96 -17.01
N PRO A 215 -5.84 -25.18 -17.20
CA PRO A 215 -4.55 -25.33 -17.87
C PRO A 215 -4.57 -24.69 -19.26
N LEU A 216 -3.53 -23.92 -19.59
CA LEU A 216 -3.38 -23.33 -20.91
C LEU A 216 -2.80 -24.33 -21.90
N SER A 217 -3.29 -24.30 -23.14
CA SER A 217 -2.74 -25.09 -24.24
C SER A 217 -1.30 -24.62 -24.58
N ASP A 218 -0.51 -25.49 -25.21
CA ASP A 218 0.83 -25.13 -25.70
C ASP A 218 0.79 -23.95 -26.68
N SER A 219 -0.29 -23.85 -27.47
CA SER A 219 -0.52 -22.71 -28.35
C SER A 219 -0.68 -21.41 -27.58
N ASP A 220 -1.51 -21.39 -26.52
CA ASP A 220 -1.73 -20.21 -25.68
C ASP A 220 -0.44 -19.81 -24.96
N GLN A 221 0.29 -20.79 -24.39
CA GLN A 221 1.58 -20.54 -23.76
C GLN A 221 2.58 -19.93 -24.74
N LYS A 222 2.64 -20.42 -25.99
CA LYS A 222 3.52 -19.87 -27.03
C LYS A 222 3.18 -18.43 -27.37
N ILE A 223 1.88 -18.07 -27.42
CA ILE A 223 1.45 -16.67 -27.62
C ILE A 223 1.94 -15.79 -26.47
N LEU A 224 1.76 -16.22 -25.22
CA LEU A 224 2.25 -15.47 -24.03
C LEU A 224 3.77 -15.32 -24.05
N ILE A 225 4.52 -16.38 -24.34
CA ILE A 225 5.98 -16.34 -24.44
C ILE A 225 6.42 -15.37 -25.55
N THR A 226 5.81 -15.43 -26.73
CA THR A 226 6.11 -14.52 -27.84
C THR A 226 5.85 -13.06 -27.47
N TYR A 227 4.73 -12.81 -26.76
CA TYR A 227 4.42 -11.48 -26.25
C TYR A 227 5.46 -11.00 -25.23
N GLY A 228 5.87 -11.88 -24.31
CA GLY A 228 6.92 -11.59 -23.32
C GLY A 228 8.25 -11.25 -23.98
N GLN A 229 8.69 -12.03 -24.94
CA GLN A 229 9.93 -11.82 -25.71
C GLN A 229 9.91 -10.48 -26.45
N LYS A 230 8.80 -10.17 -27.14
CA LYS A 230 8.66 -8.94 -27.92
C LYS A 230 8.70 -7.68 -27.06
N ASN A 231 8.22 -7.75 -25.82
CA ASN A 231 7.98 -6.60 -24.96
C ASN A 231 8.92 -6.54 -23.73
N ASP A 232 9.91 -7.43 -23.67
CA ASP A 232 10.84 -7.56 -22.53
C ASP A 232 10.10 -7.77 -21.20
N LEU A 233 9.15 -8.72 -21.21
CA LEU A 233 8.32 -9.07 -20.04
C LEU A 233 8.56 -10.53 -19.67
N TRP A 234 8.65 -10.79 -18.38
CA TRP A 234 8.71 -12.14 -17.84
C TRP A 234 7.32 -12.68 -17.61
N ILE A 235 7.09 -13.90 -18.03
CA ILE A 235 5.75 -14.50 -18.03
C ILE A 235 5.71 -15.68 -17.06
N TYR A 236 4.77 -15.60 -16.14
CA TYR A 236 4.47 -16.66 -15.19
C TYR A 236 3.00 -17.07 -15.33
N LEU A 237 2.71 -18.31 -14.97
CA LEU A 237 1.36 -18.84 -14.83
C LEU A 237 1.07 -19.14 -13.36
N GLN A 238 -0.20 -18.99 -12.98
CA GLN A 238 -0.70 -19.33 -11.65
C GLN A 238 -2.04 -20.05 -11.78
N SER A 239 -2.06 -21.35 -11.50
CA SER A 239 -3.27 -22.18 -11.62
C SER A 239 -4.10 -22.28 -10.31
N GLY A 240 -3.51 -21.87 -9.16
CA GLY A 240 -4.12 -21.99 -7.84
C GLY A 240 -3.61 -20.97 -6.84
N GLY A 241 -3.06 -21.42 -5.72
CA GLY A 241 -2.43 -20.59 -4.69
C GLY A 241 -1.08 -20.01 -5.13
N PRO A 242 -0.42 -19.20 -4.26
CA PRO A 242 0.89 -18.63 -4.53
C PRO A 242 1.97 -19.68 -4.87
N ASP A 243 1.88 -20.84 -4.27
CA ASP A 243 2.74 -22.03 -4.48
C ASP A 243 2.68 -22.61 -5.89
N THR A 244 1.66 -22.25 -6.68
CA THR A 244 1.50 -22.69 -8.07
C THR A 244 2.06 -21.73 -9.11
N ILE A 245 2.72 -20.64 -8.68
CA ILE A 245 3.33 -19.68 -9.58
C ILE A 245 4.57 -20.30 -10.21
N THR A 246 4.56 -20.42 -11.55
CA THR A 246 5.67 -21.02 -12.31
C THR A 246 6.04 -20.13 -13.50
N PRO A 247 7.34 -19.88 -13.73
CA PRO A 247 7.77 -19.13 -14.92
C PRO A 247 7.64 -19.99 -16.17
N ILE A 248 7.16 -19.39 -17.24
CA ILE A 248 7.21 -19.98 -18.59
C ILE A 248 8.16 -19.22 -19.49
N TRP A 249 8.53 -17.98 -19.14
CA TRP A 249 9.55 -17.18 -19.82
C TRP A 249 10.08 -16.07 -18.91
N PRO A 250 11.43 -15.89 -18.82
CA PRO A 250 12.47 -16.86 -19.17
C PRO A 250 12.42 -18.10 -18.28
N LYS A 251 13.32 -19.08 -18.47
CA LYS A 251 13.29 -20.34 -17.73
C LYS A 251 13.64 -20.21 -16.25
N SER A 252 14.50 -19.27 -15.88
CA SER A 252 14.98 -19.08 -14.50
C SER A 252 15.06 -17.58 -14.20
N PRO A 253 13.92 -16.89 -14.17
CA PRO A 253 13.89 -15.47 -13.85
C PRO A 253 14.14 -15.24 -12.37
N GLN A 254 14.81 -14.14 -12.01
CA GLN A 254 15.09 -13.78 -10.63
C GLN A 254 14.94 -12.28 -10.43
N LEU A 255 13.83 -11.87 -9.80
CA LEU A 255 13.59 -10.48 -9.47
C LEU A 255 14.46 -10.05 -8.29
N SER A 256 14.98 -8.85 -8.35
CA SER A 256 15.75 -8.26 -7.25
C SER A 256 15.67 -6.74 -7.25
N TYR A 257 15.75 -6.12 -6.09
CA TYR A 257 15.87 -4.68 -5.95
C TYR A 257 16.95 -4.31 -4.94
N ALA A 258 17.41 -3.06 -5.00
CA ALA A 258 18.38 -2.52 -4.06
C ALA A 258 17.64 -1.62 -3.04
N PRO A 259 17.51 -2.03 -1.76
CA PRO A 259 16.96 -1.15 -0.73
C PRO A 259 17.89 0.04 -0.45
N GLU A 260 19.19 -0.18 -0.57
CA GLU A 260 20.25 0.85 -0.58
C GLU A 260 21.40 0.41 -1.50
N VAL A 261 22.30 1.33 -1.79
CA VAL A 261 23.46 1.04 -2.65
C VAL A 261 24.33 -0.07 -2.06
N GLY A 262 24.63 -1.08 -2.86
CA GLY A 262 25.47 -2.22 -2.47
C GLY A 262 24.74 -3.33 -1.71
N LEU A 263 23.40 -3.28 -1.62
CA LEU A 263 22.57 -4.40 -1.18
C LEU A 263 21.70 -4.90 -2.31
N THR A 264 21.44 -6.19 -2.33
CA THR A 264 20.52 -6.83 -3.28
C THR A 264 19.54 -7.71 -2.53
N LEU A 265 18.25 -7.43 -2.65
CA LEU A 265 17.18 -8.29 -2.13
C LEU A 265 16.51 -9.00 -3.30
N MET A 266 16.55 -10.32 -3.27
CA MET A 266 15.78 -11.17 -4.18
C MET A 266 14.37 -11.37 -3.66
N PHE A 267 13.40 -11.43 -4.58
CA PHE A 267 12.01 -11.66 -4.23
C PHE A 267 11.27 -12.43 -5.32
N GLU A 268 10.19 -13.10 -4.94
CA GLU A 268 9.28 -13.77 -5.86
C GLU A 268 8.12 -12.83 -6.24
N PRO A 269 7.47 -13.04 -7.40
CA PRO A 269 6.35 -12.19 -7.82
C PRO A 269 5.19 -12.11 -6.81
N SER A 270 5.02 -13.13 -5.96
CA SER A 270 4.01 -13.16 -4.89
C SER A 270 4.39 -12.38 -3.64
N ASP A 271 5.68 -12.15 -3.41
CA ASP A 271 6.15 -11.52 -2.19
C ASP A 271 5.70 -10.06 -2.08
N PHE A 272 5.48 -9.61 -0.86
CA PHE A 272 5.22 -8.20 -0.63
C PHE A 272 6.50 -7.39 -0.85
N THR A 273 6.40 -6.35 -1.67
CA THR A 273 7.44 -5.33 -1.83
C THR A 273 6.78 -3.96 -1.85
N GLN A 274 7.48 -2.94 -1.36
CA GLN A 274 7.00 -1.56 -1.39
C GLN A 274 6.81 -1.09 -2.84
N VAL A 275 5.66 -0.49 -3.11
CA VAL A 275 5.24 -0.18 -4.50
C VAL A 275 5.97 1.01 -5.11
N ASN A 276 6.53 1.90 -4.27
CA ASN A 276 7.26 3.11 -4.67
C ASN A 276 8.71 3.00 -4.19
N ALA A 277 9.60 2.64 -5.10
CA ALA A 277 10.99 2.37 -4.77
C ALA A 277 11.72 3.59 -4.18
N THR A 278 11.45 4.80 -4.68
CA THR A 278 12.06 6.04 -4.16
C THR A 278 11.64 6.28 -2.72
N ILE A 279 10.35 6.18 -2.42
CA ILE A 279 9.87 6.36 -1.04
C ILE A 279 10.40 5.24 -0.14
N ASN A 280 10.51 3.99 -0.63
CA ASN A 280 11.09 2.89 0.15
C ASN A 280 12.55 3.19 0.55
N GLN A 281 13.38 3.63 -0.37
CA GLN A 281 14.78 3.98 -0.08
C GLN A 281 14.89 5.13 0.93
N ASN A 282 14.10 6.19 0.74
CA ASN A 282 14.08 7.32 1.66
C ASN A 282 13.53 6.93 3.04
N MET A 283 12.52 6.07 3.10
CA MET A 283 11.96 5.53 4.35
C MET A 283 12.99 4.70 5.13
N ILE A 284 13.76 3.86 4.44
CA ILE A 284 14.85 3.10 5.05
C ILE A 284 15.89 4.06 5.63
N GLN A 285 16.32 5.06 4.86
CA GLN A 285 17.29 6.06 5.34
C GLN A 285 16.77 6.81 6.57
N LEU A 286 15.55 7.32 6.52
CA LEU A 286 14.94 8.03 7.65
C LEU A 286 14.81 7.11 8.89
N THR A 287 14.50 5.83 8.68
CA THR A 287 14.45 4.85 9.79
C THR A 287 15.81 4.70 10.47
N MET A 288 16.93 4.63 9.70
CA MET A 288 18.28 4.57 10.27
C MET A 288 18.61 5.84 11.06
N GLU A 289 18.24 7.01 10.53
CA GLU A 289 18.43 8.30 11.19
C GLU A 289 17.64 8.41 12.50
N LEU A 290 16.35 8.03 12.49
CA LEU A 290 15.49 8.05 13.68
C LEU A 290 15.92 7.04 14.74
N LEU A 291 16.39 5.87 14.35
CA LEU A 291 16.95 4.90 15.30
C LEU A 291 18.31 5.33 15.83
N GLU A 292 19.03 6.26 15.18
CA GLU A 292 20.41 6.64 15.53
C GLU A 292 21.30 5.42 15.69
N VAL A 293 21.30 4.53 14.69
CA VAL A 293 22.00 3.24 14.78
C VAL A 293 23.52 3.39 14.90
N CYS A 294 24.13 2.60 15.77
CA CYS A 294 25.58 2.50 15.94
C CYS A 294 26.06 1.06 15.95
N THR A 295 27.37 0.86 15.88
CA THR A 295 27.99 -0.47 15.73
C THR A 295 27.77 -1.41 16.90
N GLU A 296 27.45 -0.90 18.07
CA GLU A 296 27.20 -1.64 19.30
C GLU A 296 25.74 -2.08 19.45
N ASP A 297 24.84 -1.55 18.61
CA ASP A 297 23.41 -1.79 18.75
C ASP A 297 23.01 -3.24 18.45
N ARG A 298 22.02 -3.69 19.19
CA ARG A 298 21.26 -4.92 18.93
C ARG A 298 19.82 -4.54 18.60
N VAL A 299 19.41 -4.77 17.35
CA VAL A 299 18.13 -4.27 16.80
C VAL A 299 17.16 -5.40 16.55
N LEU A 300 15.91 -5.23 17.00
CA LEU A 300 14.78 -6.10 16.68
C LEU A 300 13.94 -5.47 15.56
N ASP A 301 13.77 -6.20 14.45
CA ASP A 301 12.91 -5.79 13.32
C ASP A 301 11.69 -6.71 13.26
N LEU A 302 10.55 -6.24 13.77
CA LEU A 302 9.29 -7.00 13.79
C LEU A 302 8.48 -6.75 12.53
N PHE A 303 7.93 -7.84 11.97
CA PHE A 303 7.27 -7.88 10.66
C PHE A 303 8.25 -7.60 9.51
N CYS A 304 9.45 -8.20 9.60
CA CYS A 304 10.61 -7.86 8.76
C CYS A 304 10.45 -8.23 7.27
N GLY A 305 9.46 -9.06 6.90
CA GLY A 305 9.23 -9.50 5.53
C GLY A 305 10.48 -10.15 4.91
N LEU A 306 10.93 -9.60 3.78
CA LEU A 306 12.14 -10.07 3.05
C LEU A 306 13.47 -9.54 3.63
N GLY A 307 13.42 -8.78 4.73
CA GLY A 307 14.56 -8.07 5.29
C GLY A 307 14.80 -6.68 4.71
N ASN A 308 13.73 -5.99 4.27
CA ASN A 308 13.80 -4.66 3.65
C ASN A 308 14.49 -3.62 4.54
N PHE A 309 14.28 -3.67 5.84
CA PHE A 309 14.99 -2.86 6.84
C PHE A 309 16.12 -3.63 7.53
N SER A 310 15.92 -4.93 7.80
CA SER A 310 16.89 -5.75 8.53
C SER A 310 18.26 -5.76 7.86
N LEU A 311 18.35 -5.86 6.53
CA LEU A 311 19.65 -5.94 5.84
C LEU A 311 20.39 -4.59 5.83
N PRO A 312 19.74 -3.43 5.56
CA PRO A 312 20.35 -2.12 5.79
C PRO A 312 20.82 -1.90 7.24
N LEU A 313 20.02 -2.36 8.24
CA LEU A 313 20.40 -2.31 9.65
C LEU A 313 21.66 -3.14 9.92
N ALA A 314 21.73 -4.39 9.42
CA ALA A 314 22.84 -5.29 9.66
C ALA A 314 24.19 -4.76 9.18
N ARG A 315 24.23 -3.83 8.22
CA ARG A 315 25.47 -3.15 7.80
C ARG A 315 26.00 -2.14 8.80
N ARG A 316 25.22 -1.77 9.81
CA ARG A 316 25.49 -0.64 10.71
C ARG A 316 25.56 -1.00 12.18
N VAL A 317 25.06 -2.19 12.55
CA VAL A 317 24.89 -2.60 13.95
C VAL A 317 25.60 -3.92 14.26
N SER A 318 25.72 -4.28 15.54
CA SER A 318 26.33 -5.57 15.96
C SER A 318 25.47 -6.76 15.58
N GLU A 319 24.15 -6.65 15.75
CA GLU A 319 23.20 -7.74 15.50
C GLU A 319 21.83 -7.23 15.10
N VAL A 320 21.19 -7.92 14.16
CA VAL A 320 19.78 -7.73 13.82
C VAL A 320 19.05 -9.07 13.96
N VAL A 321 17.92 -9.03 14.66
CA VAL A 321 16.96 -10.15 14.68
C VAL A 321 15.70 -9.70 13.95
N GLY A 322 15.45 -10.26 12.76
CA GLY A 322 14.22 -10.05 11.99
C GLY A 322 13.18 -11.11 12.35
N VAL A 323 11.95 -10.71 12.64
CA VAL A 323 10.86 -11.62 12.99
C VAL A 323 9.70 -11.46 12.03
N GLU A 324 9.25 -12.58 11.46
CA GLU A 324 8.17 -12.61 10.46
C GLU A 324 7.27 -13.83 10.70
N GLY A 325 5.97 -13.68 10.44
CA GLY A 325 5.00 -14.77 10.59
C GLY A 325 5.02 -15.79 9.46
N ASP A 326 5.37 -15.36 8.25
CA ASP A 326 5.39 -16.21 7.06
C ASP A 326 6.75 -16.92 6.89
N ALA A 327 6.74 -18.25 6.98
CA ALA A 327 7.94 -19.08 6.86
C ALA A 327 8.66 -18.93 5.51
N ALA A 328 7.94 -18.65 4.42
CA ALA A 328 8.55 -18.44 3.11
C ALA A 328 9.32 -17.11 3.08
N LEU A 329 8.75 -16.05 3.64
CA LEU A 329 9.42 -14.75 3.76
C LEU A 329 10.65 -14.83 4.67
N VAL A 330 10.58 -15.54 5.81
CA VAL A 330 11.75 -15.81 6.68
C VAL A 330 12.88 -16.47 5.89
N LYS A 331 12.56 -17.50 5.11
CA LYS A 331 13.55 -18.19 4.27
C LYS A 331 14.15 -17.26 3.21
N HIS A 332 13.32 -16.39 2.59
CA HIS A 332 13.80 -15.40 1.62
C HIS A 332 14.74 -14.39 2.30
N ALA A 333 14.39 -13.89 3.48
CA ALA A 333 15.23 -12.97 4.24
C ALA A 333 16.58 -13.60 4.63
N GLN A 334 16.60 -14.87 5.07
CA GLN A 334 17.82 -15.62 5.35
C GLN A 334 18.71 -15.79 4.09
N ASN A 335 18.09 -16.05 2.94
CA ASN A 335 18.83 -16.16 1.68
C ASN A 335 19.38 -14.79 1.24
N ASN A 336 18.62 -13.73 1.44
CA ASN A 336 19.03 -12.36 1.16
C ASN A 336 20.20 -11.93 2.05
N ALA A 337 20.20 -12.28 3.34
CA ALA A 337 21.34 -12.03 4.22
C ALA A 337 22.60 -12.74 3.72
N LYS A 338 22.49 -14.01 3.38
CA LYS A 338 23.62 -14.80 2.82
C LYS A 338 24.13 -14.22 1.51
N LEU A 339 23.25 -13.79 0.62
CA LEU A 339 23.60 -13.17 -0.66
C LEU A 339 24.46 -11.90 -0.48
N ASN A 340 24.24 -11.17 0.62
CA ASN A 340 24.93 -9.93 0.93
C ASN A 340 26.04 -10.08 1.98
N ASP A 341 26.44 -11.31 2.34
CA ASP A 341 27.48 -11.64 3.32
C ASP A 341 27.21 -11.05 4.73
N LEU A 342 25.93 -10.87 5.09
CA LEU A 342 25.51 -10.32 6.38
C LEU A 342 25.28 -11.45 7.39
N ASN A 343 26.33 -11.80 8.14
CA ASN A 343 26.31 -12.90 9.11
C ASN A 343 25.76 -12.51 10.49
N ASN A 344 25.54 -11.22 10.72
CA ASN A 344 24.97 -10.64 11.93
C ASN A 344 23.45 -10.35 11.82
N ALA A 345 22.80 -10.82 10.77
CA ALA A 345 21.35 -10.79 10.61
C ALA A 345 20.79 -12.20 10.74
N THR A 346 19.94 -12.42 11.73
CA THR A 346 19.18 -13.66 11.93
C THR A 346 17.70 -13.41 11.69
N PHE A 347 17.00 -14.43 11.21
CA PHE A 347 15.58 -14.32 10.88
C PHE A 347 14.80 -15.49 11.47
N GLU A 348 13.76 -15.15 12.24
CA GLU A 348 12.97 -16.07 13.03
C GLU A 348 11.50 -16.05 12.64
N GLN A 349 10.89 -17.22 12.59
CA GLN A 349 9.44 -17.31 12.39
C GLN A 349 8.71 -17.22 13.72
N ALA A 350 7.81 -16.23 13.87
CA ALA A 350 6.97 -16.14 15.04
C ALA A 350 5.58 -15.56 14.73
N ASP A 351 4.54 -16.18 15.31
CA ASP A 351 3.20 -15.58 15.34
C ASP A 351 3.08 -14.65 16.56
N LEU A 352 3.34 -13.36 16.32
CA LEU A 352 3.40 -12.33 17.33
C LEU A 352 2.04 -12.06 18.01
N THR A 353 0.95 -12.67 17.51
CA THR A 353 -0.38 -12.55 18.14
C THR A 353 -0.69 -13.65 19.13
N LYS A 354 0.07 -14.75 19.13
CA LYS A 354 -0.23 -15.96 19.91
C LYS A 354 0.81 -16.32 20.96
N THR A 355 2.08 -16.03 20.69
CA THR A 355 3.19 -16.48 21.55
C THR A 355 3.87 -15.29 22.19
N ALA A 356 4.15 -15.39 23.48
CA ALA A 356 4.87 -14.35 24.20
C ALA A 356 6.32 -14.27 23.71
N LEU A 357 6.84 -13.05 23.50
CA LEU A 357 8.21 -12.83 23.00
C LEU A 357 9.26 -13.49 23.92
N LYS A 358 9.04 -13.44 25.24
CA LYS A 358 9.90 -14.08 26.25
C LYS A 358 10.05 -15.60 26.11
N ASP A 359 9.16 -16.26 25.37
CA ASP A 359 9.21 -17.70 25.16
C ASP A 359 10.19 -18.09 24.03
N TYR A 360 10.70 -17.08 23.30
CA TYR A 360 11.69 -17.26 22.27
C TYR A 360 13.10 -16.96 22.77
N SER A 361 14.05 -17.83 22.45
CA SER A 361 15.46 -17.70 22.89
C SER A 361 16.13 -16.42 22.40
N TRP A 362 15.77 -15.93 21.23
CA TRP A 362 16.31 -14.70 20.64
C TRP A 362 15.91 -13.42 21.41
N ALA A 363 14.85 -13.48 22.23
CA ALA A 363 14.38 -12.34 23.03
C ALA A 363 15.10 -12.17 24.38
N ASN A 364 15.84 -13.18 24.84
CA ASN A 364 16.39 -13.22 26.22
C ASN A 364 17.47 -12.17 26.50
N ASP A 365 18.24 -11.78 25.49
CA ASP A 365 19.37 -10.84 25.66
C ASP A 365 18.97 -9.36 25.53
N GLY A 366 17.67 -9.09 25.35
CA GLY A 366 17.14 -7.74 25.17
C GLY A 366 17.52 -7.09 23.85
N PHE A 367 16.99 -5.90 23.60
CA PHE A 367 17.31 -5.09 22.41
C PHE A 367 17.31 -3.62 22.82
N ASN A 368 18.28 -2.86 22.38
CA ASN A 368 18.30 -1.44 22.67
C ASN A 368 17.49 -0.62 21.64
N LYS A 369 17.20 -1.17 20.47
CA LYS A 369 16.39 -0.53 19.42
C LYS A 369 15.41 -1.49 18.78
N ILE A 370 14.21 -1.01 18.47
CA ILE A 370 13.15 -1.80 17.83
C ILE A 370 12.59 -1.04 16.64
N LEU A 371 12.39 -1.77 15.54
CA LEU A 371 11.63 -1.33 14.38
C LEU A 371 10.35 -2.14 14.28
N LEU A 372 9.25 -1.45 13.99
CA LEU A 372 7.92 -2.03 13.73
C LEU A 372 7.43 -1.59 12.35
N ASP A 373 7.05 -2.55 11.49
CA ASP A 373 6.33 -2.29 10.22
C ASP A 373 5.15 -3.27 10.09
N PRO A 374 4.13 -3.18 10.99
CA PRO A 374 3.07 -4.15 11.10
C PRO A 374 2.04 -4.01 9.96
N PRO A 375 1.17 -5.03 9.78
CA PRO A 375 0.02 -4.95 8.90
C PRO A 375 -0.98 -3.89 9.37
N ARG A 376 -2.03 -3.65 8.56
CA ARG A 376 -3.07 -2.63 8.84
C ARG A 376 -3.77 -2.74 10.22
N SER A 377 -3.70 -3.88 10.87
CA SER A 377 -4.23 -4.08 12.24
C SER A 377 -3.40 -3.38 13.33
N GLY A 378 -2.17 -3.01 13.02
CA GLY A 378 -1.19 -2.49 13.98
C GLY A 378 -0.46 -3.60 14.71
N ALA A 379 0.26 -3.22 15.78
CA ALA A 379 1.11 -4.10 16.60
C ALA A 379 0.61 -4.21 18.07
N PHE A 380 -0.66 -3.91 18.31
CA PHE A 380 -1.22 -3.77 19.67
C PHE A 380 -0.88 -4.95 20.60
N GLU A 381 -0.95 -6.17 20.08
CA GLU A 381 -0.77 -7.41 20.85
C GLU A 381 0.66 -7.57 21.40
N VAL A 382 1.66 -6.97 20.76
CA VAL A 382 3.06 -7.11 21.17
C VAL A 382 3.58 -5.93 22.01
N LEU A 383 2.87 -4.79 22.06
CA LEU A 383 3.36 -3.56 22.68
C LEU A 383 3.78 -3.74 24.14
N SER A 384 2.97 -4.47 24.93
CA SER A 384 3.29 -4.75 26.34
C SER A 384 4.60 -5.49 26.50
N GLN A 385 4.92 -6.36 25.55
CA GLN A 385 6.11 -7.20 25.57
C GLN A 385 7.36 -6.45 25.10
N LEU A 386 7.19 -5.43 24.21
CA LEU A 386 8.30 -4.59 23.77
C LEU A 386 8.90 -3.76 24.90
N ALA A 387 8.06 -3.31 25.83
CA ALA A 387 8.51 -2.57 26.99
C ALA A 387 9.45 -3.38 27.90
N ASP A 388 9.25 -4.71 27.95
CA ASP A 388 10.05 -5.63 28.74
C ASP A 388 11.40 -5.98 28.08
N LEU A 389 11.56 -5.76 26.76
CA LEU A 389 12.80 -6.00 26.04
C LEU A 389 13.88 -4.93 26.26
N GLY A 390 13.54 -3.83 26.92
CA GLY A 390 14.48 -2.79 27.33
C GLY A 390 14.85 -1.78 26.22
N ALA A 391 14.11 -1.75 25.11
CA ALA A 391 14.40 -0.86 24.00
C ALA A 391 14.35 0.62 24.42
N GLU A 392 15.42 1.35 24.15
CA GLU A 392 15.54 2.80 24.36
C GLU A 392 14.80 3.58 23.27
N ARG A 393 14.81 3.04 22.03
CA ARG A 393 14.21 3.65 20.85
C ARG A 393 13.34 2.68 20.10
N ILE A 394 12.17 3.14 19.70
CA ILE A 394 11.24 2.41 18.81
C ILE A 394 10.91 3.30 17.63
N VAL A 395 11.15 2.81 16.41
CA VAL A 395 10.61 3.41 15.19
C VAL A 395 9.43 2.57 14.73
N TYR A 396 8.31 3.22 14.46
CA TYR A 396 7.08 2.57 14.03
C TYR A 396 6.69 3.11 12.64
N VAL A 397 6.73 2.26 11.63
CA VAL A 397 6.21 2.51 10.29
C VAL A 397 4.79 1.98 10.20
N SER A 398 3.87 2.68 9.56
CA SER A 398 2.47 2.26 9.50
C SER A 398 1.75 2.72 8.24
N CYS A 399 1.01 1.82 7.62
CA CYS A 399 0.08 2.11 6.52
C CYS A 399 -1.35 2.45 6.98
N ASN A 400 -1.57 2.61 8.29
CA ASN A 400 -2.88 2.94 8.86
C ASN A 400 -2.72 3.91 10.05
N PRO A 401 -2.94 5.22 9.87
CA PRO A 401 -2.73 6.20 10.92
C PRO A 401 -3.63 6.01 12.15
N ALA A 402 -4.80 5.37 12.01
CA ALA A 402 -5.70 5.12 13.14
C ALA A 402 -5.15 4.04 14.08
N THR A 403 -4.57 2.96 13.54
CA THR A 403 -3.93 1.91 14.37
C THR A 403 -2.61 2.40 14.92
N LEU A 404 -1.83 3.18 14.17
CA LEU A 404 -0.64 3.84 14.72
C LEU A 404 -1.01 4.75 15.90
N ALA A 405 -2.04 5.57 15.79
CA ALA A 405 -2.46 6.47 16.86
C ALA A 405 -2.87 5.71 18.12
N ARG A 406 -3.64 4.61 17.99
CA ARG A 406 -4.00 3.73 19.10
C ARG A 406 -2.77 3.14 19.78
N ASP A 407 -1.87 2.57 19.00
CA ASP A 407 -0.67 1.87 19.47
C ASP A 407 0.31 2.86 20.10
N ALA A 408 0.46 4.04 19.53
CA ALA A 408 1.26 5.13 20.03
C ALA A 408 0.74 5.64 21.40
N GLY A 409 -0.59 5.76 21.55
CA GLY A 409 -1.22 6.08 22.82
C GLY A 409 -0.89 5.06 23.92
N GLU A 410 -0.89 3.77 23.60
CA GLU A 410 -0.48 2.72 24.54
C GLU A 410 1.00 2.85 24.93
N LEU A 411 1.91 3.04 23.96
CA LEU A 411 3.35 3.21 24.23
C LEU A 411 3.60 4.40 25.17
N VAL A 412 2.92 5.53 24.94
CA VAL A 412 3.10 6.74 25.74
C VAL A 412 2.45 6.59 27.13
N HIS A 413 1.16 6.23 27.18
CA HIS A 413 0.40 6.30 28.45
C HIS A 413 0.67 5.13 29.39
N LYS A 414 1.09 3.96 28.86
CA LYS A 414 1.26 2.76 29.69
C LYS A 414 2.68 2.25 29.79
N TYR A 415 3.49 2.44 28.75
CA TYR A 415 4.80 1.79 28.67
C TYR A 415 5.98 2.74 28.83
N GLY A 416 5.73 4.04 29.15
CA GLY A 416 6.76 5.01 29.51
C GLY A 416 7.65 5.45 28.36
N TYR A 417 7.09 5.56 27.16
CA TYR A 417 7.74 6.17 26.02
C TYR A 417 7.22 7.58 25.77
N THR A 418 8.07 8.44 25.23
CA THR A 418 7.69 9.73 24.67
C THR A 418 7.60 9.62 23.16
N LEU A 419 6.55 10.14 22.56
CA LEU A 419 6.45 10.31 21.09
C LEU A 419 7.24 11.56 20.71
N VAL A 420 8.47 11.38 20.22
CA VAL A 420 9.39 12.49 19.89
C VAL A 420 9.04 13.08 18.54
N SER A 421 8.89 12.26 17.52
CA SER A 421 8.54 12.76 16.18
C SER A 421 7.60 11.85 15.43
N ALA A 422 6.80 12.42 14.52
CA ALA A 422 5.92 11.69 13.61
C ALA A 422 5.73 12.45 12.30
N GLY A 423 5.52 11.74 11.21
CA GLY A 423 5.26 12.34 9.90
C GLY A 423 4.69 11.36 8.90
N ILE A 424 4.36 11.89 7.73
CA ILE A 424 3.81 11.10 6.62
C ILE A 424 4.84 10.86 5.53
N MET A 425 4.64 9.75 4.81
CA MET A 425 5.39 9.39 3.62
C MET A 425 4.40 9.20 2.47
N ASP A 426 4.59 9.92 1.35
CA ASP A 426 3.67 9.84 0.22
C ASP A 426 3.96 8.62 -0.67
N MET A 427 3.85 7.43 -0.08
CA MET A 427 4.00 6.14 -0.77
C MET A 427 2.99 5.97 -1.92
N PHE A 428 1.81 6.57 -1.79
CA PHE A 428 0.69 6.44 -2.72
C PHE A 428 0.15 7.81 -3.16
N PRO A 429 0.89 8.61 -3.95
CA PRO A 429 0.36 9.82 -4.57
C PRO A 429 -0.99 9.59 -5.26
N HIS A 430 -1.84 10.61 -5.28
CA HIS A 430 -3.19 10.60 -5.85
C HIS A 430 -4.22 9.70 -5.18
N THR A 431 -3.89 9.13 -4.02
CA THR A 431 -4.81 8.36 -3.18
C THR A 431 -4.88 8.93 -1.77
N SER A 432 -5.94 8.60 -1.04
CA SER A 432 -6.11 8.96 0.37
C SER A 432 -5.35 8.04 1.34
N HIS A 433 -4.56 7.10 0.86
CA HIS A 433 -3.71 6.28 1.72
C HIS A 433 -2.65 7.15 2.40
N VAL A 434 -2.49 6.94 3.71
CA VAL A 434 -1.49 7.61 4.53
C VAL A 434 -0.52 6.55 5.03
N GLU A 435 0.73 6.66 4.60
CA GLU A 435 1.87 5.99 5.23
C GLU A 435 2.49 6.95 6.21
N SER A 436 2.88 6.46 7.36
CA SER A 436 3.40 7.28 8.44
C SER A 436 4.57 6.60 9.16
N ILE A 437 5.40 7.41 9.79
CA ILE A 437 6.53 6.98 10.60
C ILE A 437 6.51 7.75 11.91
N ALA A 438 6.87 7.11 13.02
CA ALA A 438 6.92 7.72 14.33
C ALA A 438 8.12 7.19 15.13
N LEU A 439 8.74 8.07 15.91
CA LEU A 439 9.84 7.77 16.83
C LEU A 439 9.35 7.87 18.27
N PHE A 440 9.65 6.84 19.05
CA PHE A 440 9.42 6.77 20.49
C PHE A 440 10.75 6.57 21.22
N ILE A 441 10.95 7.31 22.30
CA ILE A 441 12.13 7.20 23.17
C ILE A 441 11.65 6.87 24.60
N LYS A 442 12.34 5.92 25.24
CA LYS A 442 12.07 5.53 26.62
C LYS A 442 12.47 6.64 27.56
N VAL A 443 11.59 6.99 28.50
CA VAL A 443 11.85 7.98 29.55
C VAL A 443 12.45 7.35 30.77
#